data_8991d8f5d62da18c0ad35303fe9d7da1
#
_entry.id   8991d8f5d62da18c0ad35303fe9d7da1
#
_cell.length_a   1.000
_cell.length_b   1.000
_cell.length_c   1.000
_cell.angle_alpha   90.00
_cell.angle_beta   90.00
_cell.angle_gamma   90.00
#
_symmetry.space_group_name_H-M   'P 1'
#
loop_
_entity.id
_entity.type
_entity.pdbx_description
1 polymer ?
#
loop_
_entity_poly.entity_id
_entity_poly.type
_entity_poly.pdbx_seq_one_letter_code
_entity_poly.pdbx_strand_id
1 'polypeptide(L)'
;MYNEGERALQAVKRFPPGVVEEIVIVNDASTDGSEKLFAGEKITLLTMPQRSGPGTAIRTGIEHGLKKGFDVFVIFATNGKDNPEEVVRLLEPIQEGRADFIQGSRYLEGGGWSHMPFHRIWGIRLFSILFSLFVMRKITDGTNGFRAFRSSLLKDPRINLWQDWLEGYPLETYLFVQAIRLGYRVLEVPVTKTYPASKKNYSKMRPLLDWWNYFKPVPYVSLGIRK
;
A
#
# COMPACT_ATOMS: atom_id res chain seq x y z
N MET A 1 7.85 7.82 2.77
CA MET A 1 8.33 8.03 4.16
C MET A 1 8.16 9.49 4.55
N TYR A 2 7.64 9.79 5.75
CA TYR A 2 7.60 11.15 6.30
C TYR A 2 7.82 11.09 7.81
N ASN A 3 8.98 11.54 8.29
CA ASN A 3 9.39 11.51 9.69
C ASN A 3 9.22 10.13 10.35
N GLU A 4 9.76 9.10 9.71
CA GLU A 4 9.70 7.70 10.13
C GLU A 4 10.99 6.93 9.79
N GLY A 5 12.13 7.64 9.67
CA GLY A 5 13.37 7.07 9.16
C GLY A 5 13.85 5.84 9.91
N GLU A 6 13.85 5.86 11.23
CA GLU A 6 14.29 4.72 12.04
C GLU A 6 13.44 3.46 11.77
N ARG A 7 12.09 3.63 11.68
CA ARG A 7 11.19 2.51 11.38
C ARG A 7 11.38 2.00 9.95
N ALA A 8 11.60 2.92 9.02
CA ALA A 8 11.87 2.58 7.63
C ALA A 8 13.19 1.82 7.49
N LEU A 9 14.25 2.26 8.18
CA LEU A 9 15.54 1.57 8.20
C LEU A 9 15.42 0.16 8.77
N GLN A 10 14.73 0.00 9.90
CA GLN A 10 14.48 -1.32 10.50
C GLN A 10 13.69 -2.23 9.54
N ALA A 11 12.72 -1.68 8.82
CA ALA A 11 11.97 -2.43 7.82
C ALA A 11 12.87 -2.88 6.66
N VAL A 12 13.69 -1.98 6.12
CA VAL A 12 14.65 -2.29 5.04
C VAL A 12 15.58 -3.44 5.43
N LYS A 13 16.15 -3.40 6.63
CA LYS A 13 17.07 -4.45 7.13
C LYS A 13 16.42 -5.82 7.30
N ARG A 14 15.09 -5.87 7.39
CA ARG A 14 14.32 -7.11 7.53
C ARG A 14 13.78 -7.66 6.22
N PHE A 15 13.92 -6.94 5.11
CA PHE A 15 13.55 -7.50 3.80
C PHE A 15 14.42 -8.73 3.49
N PRO A 16 13.84 -9.86 3.08
CA PRO A 16 14.61 -11.03 2.71
C PRO A 16 15.55 -10.71 1.55
N PRO A 17 16.83 -11.07 1.64
CA PRO A 17 17.80 -10.75 0.59
C PRO A 17 17.47 -11.47 -0.72
N GLY A 18 17.60 -10.77 -1.82
CA GLY A 18 17.38 -11.32 -3.17
C GLY A 18 15.93 -11.55 -3.59
N VAL A 19 14.94 -11.22 -2.73
CA VAL A 19 13.52 -11.38 -3.06
C VAL A 19 13.01 -10.24 -3.94
N VAL A 20 13.57 -9.05 -3.81
CA VAL A 20 13.29 -7.88 -4.64
C VAL A 20 14.58 -7.37 -5.26
N GLU A 21 14.50 -6.87 -6.48
CA GLU A 21 15.68 -6.33 -7.19
C GLU A 21 16.11 -4.98 -6.61
N GLU A 22 15.14 -4.15 -6.21
CA GLU A 22 15.40 -2.81 -5.71
C GLU A 22 14.40 -2.44 -4.61
N ILE A 23 14.89 -1.82 -3.54
CA ILE A 23 14.08 -1.17 -2.52
C ILE A 23 14.16 0.33 -2.75
N VAL A 24 13.03 0.95 -3.01
CA VAL A 24 12.92 2.39 -3.24
C VAL A 24 12.22 3.04 -2.05
N ILE A 25 12.91 3.94 -1.37
CA ILE A 25 12.34 4.78 -0.32
C ILE A 25 12.03 6.16 -0.92
N VAL A 26 10.76 6.54 -0.92
CA VAL A 26 10.36 7.90 -1.30
C VAL A 26 10.20 8.74 -0.04
N ASN A 27 11.11 9.68 0.15
CA ASN A 27 11.08 10.64 1.25
C ASN A 27 10.17 11.82 0.89
N ASP A 28 9.01 11.91 1.53
CA ASP A 28 7.99 12.96 1.33
C ASP A 28 8.35 14.24 2.11
N ALA A 29 9.55 14.78 1.85
CA ALA A 29 10.11 15.97 2.50
C ALA A 29 10.12 15.85 4.04
N SER A 30 10.74 14.81 4.60
CA SER A 30 10.94 14.68 6.04
C SER A 30 11.79 15.83 6.60
N THR A 31 11.48 16.24 7.82
CA THR A 31 12.15 17.36 8.51
C THR A 31 12.98 16.91 9.72
N ASP A 32 13.04 15.62 9.98
CA ASP A 32 13.71 15.01 11.15
C ASP A 32 15.08 14.41 10.81
N GLY A 33 15.61 14.63 9.59
CA GLY A 33 16.88 14.07 9.16
C GLY A 33 16.81 12.56 8.82
N SER A 34 15.60 12.02 8.65
CA SER A 34 15.39 10.60 8.33
C SER A 34 16.20 10.11 7.13
N GLU A 35 16.47 10.97 6.14
CA GLU A 35 17.22 10.62 4.93
C GLU A 35 18.67 10.20 5.22
N LYS A 36 19.27 10.76 6.27
CA LYS A 36 20.67 10.48 6.65
C LYS A 36 20.88 9.05 7.14
N LEU A 37 19.81 8.42 7.65
CA LEU A 37 19.86 7.07 8.18
C LEU A 37 20.08 6.01 7.08
N PHE A 38 19.86 6.37 5.82
CA PHE A 38 20.01 5.43 4.70
C PHE A 38 21.38 5.52 4.01
N ALA A 39 22.29 6.35 4.53
CA ALA A 39 23.65 6.43 4.00
C ALA A 39 24.35 5.05 4.16
N GLY A 40 24.79 4.48 3.03
CA GLY A 40 25.43 3.15 3.00
C GLY A 40 24.47 1.96 2.91
N GLU A 41 23.17 2.16 2.99
CA GLU A 41 22.20 1.09 2.75
C GLU A 41 22.00 0.83 1.25
N LYS A 42 21.79 -0.43 0.88
CA LYS A 42 21.56 -0.84 -0.52
C LYS A 42 20.11 -0.55 -0.93
N ILE A 43 19.77 0.74 -1.06
CA ILE A 43 18.45 1.24 -1.46
C ILE A 43 18.56 2.42 -2.42
N THR A 44 17.49 2.72 -3.12
CA THR A 44 17.32 3.99 -3.83
C THR A 44 16.47 4.94 -2.98
N LEU A 45 17.05 6.10 -2.65
CA LEU A 45 16.36 7.15 -1.92
C LEU A 45 15.94 8.26 -2.90
N LEU A 46 14.64 8.49 -3.02
CA LEU A 46 14.04 9.58 -3.79
C LEU A 46 13.49 10.62 -2.82
N THR A 47 13.99 11.86 -2.87
CA THR A 47 13.49 12.93 -1.99
C THR A 47 12.61 13.91 -2.77
N MET A 48 11.39 14.11 -2.28
CA MET A 48 10.44 15.07 -2.83
C MET A 48 10.77 16.49 -2.36
N PRO A 49 10.56 17.52 -3.21
CA PRO A 49 10.89 18.90 -2.85
C PRO A 49 9.99 19.48 -1.75
N GLN A 50 8.78 18.97 -1.63
CA GLN A 50 7.81 19.36 -0.61
C GLN A 50 6.93 18.18 -0.22
N ARG A 51 6.29 18.28 0.94
CA ARG A 51 5.34 17.28 1.41
C ARG A 51 4.10 17.26 0.53
N SER A 52 3.84 16.14 -0.12
CA SER A 52 2.76 15.98 -1.13
C SER A 52 1.81 14.83 -0.82
N GLY A 53 2.11 14.04 0.21
CA GLY A 53 1.25 12.98 0.69
C GLY A 53 1.55 11.58 0.13
N PRO A 54 0.94 10.54 0.73
CA PRO A 54 1.31 9.16 0.44
C PRO A 54 1.01 8.74 -1.01
N GLY A 55 -0.06 9.21 -1.62
CA GLY A 55 -0.39 8.88 -3.01
C GLY A 55 0.66 9.41 -3.99
N THR A 56 1.10 10.66 -3.82
CA THR A 56 2.15 11.24 -4.65
C THR A 56 3.49 10.53 -4.44
N ALA A 57 3.83 10.19 -3.19
CA ALA A 57 5.03 9.41 -2.90
C ALA A 57 5.01 8.02 -3.57
N ILE A 58 3.86 7.33 -3.54
CA ILE A 58 3.70 6.04 -4.22
C ILE A 58 3.87 6.21 -5.74
N ARG A 59 3.26 7.24 -6.35
CA ARG A 59 3.42 7.55 -7.78
C ARG A 59 4.89 7.77 -8.16
N THR A 60 5.61 8.55 -7.37
CA THR A 60 7.05 8.80 -7.59
C THR A 60 7.86 7.50 -7.61
N GLY A 61 7.61 6.59 -6.66
CA GLY A 61 8.23 5.27 -6.65
C GLY A 61 7.84 4.41 -7.85
N ILE A 62 6.57 4.43 -8.23
CA ILE A 62 6.07 3.72 -9.43
C ILE A 62 6.73 4.25 -10.70
N GLU A 63 6.83 5.57 -10.88
CA GLU A 63 7.49 6.18 -12.06
C GLU A 63 8.95 5.77 -12.17
N HIS A 64 9.66 5.74 -11.04
CA HIS A 64 11.03 5.26 -11.00
C HIS A 64 11.11 3.81 -11.49
N GLY A 65 10.29 2.92 -10.93
CA GLY A 65 10.30 1.50 -11.30
C GLY A 65 9.87 1.25 -12.75
N LEU A 66 8.90 2.02 -13.29
CA LEU A 66 8.51 1.93 -14.70
C LEU A 66 9.65 2.36 -15.64
N LYS A 67 10.40 3.42 -15.29
CA LYS A 67 11.59 3.86 -16.06
C LYS A 67 12.71 2.80 -16.04
N LYS A 68 12.81 2.04 -14.97
CA LYS A 68 13.76 0.91 -14.83
C LYS A 68 13.28 -0.37 -15.53
N GLY A 69 12.01 -0.42 -15.96
CA GLY A 69 11.44 -1.58 -16.63
C GLY A 69 10.99 -2.70 -15.70
N PHE A 70 10.76 -2.45 -14.42
CA PHE A 70 10.31 -3.47 -13.49
C PHE A 70 8.92 -3.99 -13.83
N ASP A 71 8.73 -5.31 -13.72
CA ASP A 71 7.49 -5.99 -14.06
C ASP A 71 6.51 -6.11 -12.90
N VAL A 72 7.00 -6.07 -11.67
CA VAL A 72 6.20 -6.22 -10.44
C VAL A 72 6.56 -5.14 -9.43
N PHE A 73 5.53 -4.58 -8.81
CA PHE A 73 5.65 -3.56 -7.78
C PHE A 73 5.08 -4.07 -6.47
N VAL A 74 5.75 -3.74 -5.38
CA VAL A 74 5.24 -3.94 -4.01
C VAL A 74 5.12 -2.59 -3.33
N ILE A 75 3.95 -2.27 -2.80
CA ILE A 75 3.75 -1.12 -1.91
C ILE A 75 3.91 -1.60 -0.48
N PHE A 76 4.78 -0.92 0.25
CA PHE A 76 5.08 -1.21 1.64
C PHE A 76 5.12 0.08 2.47
N ALA A 77 4.46 0.08 3.63
CA ALA A 77 4.42 1.26 4.49
C ALA A 77 5.63 1.29 5.45
N THR A 78 6.38 2.38 5.44
CA THR A 78 7.58 2.59 6.28
C THR A 78 7.28 2.79 7.76
N ASN A 79 6.03 2.68 8.19
CA ASN A 79 5.58 2.98 9.55
C ASN A 79 5.86 1.87 10.58
N GLY A 80 6.56 0.80 10.17
CA GLY A 80 6.97 -0.32 11.01
C GLY A 80 5.84 -1.26 11.44
N LYS A 81 4.67 -1.18 10.80
CA LYS A 81 3.52 -2.03 11.17
C LYS A 81 3.43 -3.30 10.33
N ASP A 82 3.83 -3.25 9.07
CA ASP A 82 3.85 -4.40 8.18
C ASP A 82 5.11 -5.25 8.43
N ASN A 83 5.00 -6.56 8.24
CA ASN A 83 6.14 -7.46 8.34
C ASN A 83 6.84 -7.60 6.97
N PRO A 84 8.07 -7.08 6.80
CA PRO A 84 8.78 -7.14 5.52
C PRO A 84 9.03 -8.56 5.02
N GLU A 85 9.20 -9.51 5.93
CA GLU A 85 9.47 -10.91 5.59
C GLU A 85 8.31 -11.57 4.82
N GLU A 86 7.10 -11.04 4.97
CA GLU A 86 5.90 -11.55 4.29
C GLU A 86 5.77 -11.08 2.84
N VAL A 87 6.72 -10.28 2.32
CA VAL A 87 6.75 -9.88 0.91
C VAL A 87 6.73 -11.08 -0.03
N VAL A 88 7.32 -12.19 0.37
CA VAL A 88 7.34 -13.46 -0.39
C VAL A 88 5.91 -13.93 -0.68
N ARG A 89 5.01 -13.85 0.32
CA ARG A 89 3.59 -14.25 0.17
C ARG A 89 2.84 -13.43 -0.87
N LEU A 90 3.25 -12.15 -1.05
CA LEU A 90 2.64 -11.29 -2.06
C LEU A 90 3.20 -11.58 -3.46
N LEU A 91 4.48 -11.91 -3.56
CA LEU A 91 5.16 -12.10 -4.84
C LEU A 91 4.89 -13.47 -5.46
N GLU A 92 4.86 -14.52 -4.65
CA GLU A 92 4.69 -15.90 -5.09
C GLU A 92 3.49 -16.10 -6.06
N PRO A 93 2.24 -15.67 -5.76
CA PRO A 93 1.12 -15.86 -6.68
C PRO A 93 1.26 -15.09 -7.99
N ILE A 94 1.99 -13.96 -7.99
CA ILE A 94 2.29 -13.20 -9.19
C ILE A 94 3.33 -13.92 -10.04
N GLN A 95 4.40 -14.41 -9.41
CA GLN A 95 5.48 -15.15 -10.10
C GLN A 95 4.95 -16.43 -10.74
N GLU A 96 4.07 -17.14 -10.05
CA GLU A 96 3.39 -18.35 -10.57
C GLU A 96 2.31 -18.05 -11.62
N GLY A 97 2.06 -16.80 -11.94
CA GLY A 97 1.06 -16.40 -12.92
C GLY A 97 -0.38 -16.61 -12.45
N ARG A 98 -0.63 -16.80 -11.15
CA ARG A 98 -1.98 -16.97 -10.56
C ARG A 98 -2.70 -15.65 -10.33
N ALA A 99 -1.96 -14.56 -10.20
CA ALA A 99 -2.52 -13.23 -9.92
C ALA A 99 -1.79 -12.11 -10.68
N ASP A 100 -2.51 -11.02 -10.86
CA ASP A 100 -2.02 -9.76 -11.41
C ASP A 100 -1.95 -8.67 -10.34
N PHE A 101 -2.78 -8.81 -9.29
CA PHE A 101 -2.84 -7.93 -8.13
C PHE A 101 -3.02 -8.76 -6.85
N ILE A 102 -2.21 -8.50 -5.84
CA ILE A 102 -2.28 -9.12 -4.51
C ILE A 102 -2.58 -8.08 -3.46
N GLN A 103 -3.60 -8.36 -2.65
CA GLN A 103 -3.96 -7.60 -1.46
C GLN A 103 -3.56 -8.39 -0.22
N GLY A 104 -2.71 -7.82 0.63
CA GLY A 104 -2.43 -8.39 1.94
C GLY A 104 -3.64 -8.25 2.86
N SER A 105 -4.09 -9.34 3.47
CA SER A 105 -5.22 -9.37 4.39
C SER A 105 -4.83 -9.85 5.77
N ARG A 106 -5.23 -9.09 6.78
CA ARG A 106 -5.10 -9.46 8.19
C ARG A 106 -6.18 -10.41 8.66
N TYR A 107 -7.24 -10.60 7.86
CA TYR A 107 -8.46 -11.33 8.23
C TYR A 107 -8.56 -12.72 7.58
N LEU A 108 -7.59 -13.11 6.80
CA LEU A 108 -7.45 -14.48 6.30
C LEU A 108 -6.80 -15.37 7.35
N GLU A 109 -7.06 -16.67 7.26
CA GLU A 109 -6.34 -17.67 8.06
C GLU A 109 -4.83 -17.56 7.84
N GLY A 110 -4.05 -17.53 8.91
CA GLY A 110 -2.61 -17.25 8.87
C GLY A 110 -2.22 -15.76 8.80
N GLY A 111 -3.20 -14.85 8.71
CA GLY A 111 -3.05 -13.41 8.91
C GLY A 111 -3.37 -12.99 10.35
N GLY A 112 -3.14 -11.70 10.65
CA GLY A 112 -3.47 -11.23 12.00
C GLY A 112 -2.96 -9.83 12.32
N TRP A 113 -3.15 -9.46 13.57
CA TRP A 113 -2.67 -8.19 14.10
C TRP A 113 -2.35 -8.29 15.58
N SER A 114 -1.44 -7.43 16.06
CA SER A 114 -1.19 -7.19 17.48
C SER A 114 -1.47 -5.73 17.83
N HIS A 115 -2.00 -5.48 19.04
CA HIS A 115 -2.28 -4.16 19.62
C HIS A 115 -3.20 -3.26 18.76
N MET A 116 -4.05 -3.81 17.88
CA MET A 116 -5.00 -3.03 17.12
C MET A 116 -6.19 -2.63 17.98
N PRO A 117 -6.57 -1.34 18.05
CA PRO A 117 -7.73 -0.90 18.82
C PRO A 117 -9.03 -1.53 18.33
N PHE A 118 -9.93 -1.86 19.26
CA PHE A 118 -11.20 -2.53 18.97
C PHE A 118 -12.06 -1.79 17.93
N HIS A 119 -12.21 -0.48 18.07
CA HIS A 119 -12.98 0.32 17.10
C HIS A 119 -12.42 0.23 15.67
N ARG A 120 -11.09 0.05 15.53
CA ARG A 120 -10.45 -0.10 14.23
C ARG A 120 -10.71 -1.47 13.61
N ILE A 121 -10.77 -2.53 14.43
CA ILE A 121 -11.12 -3.87 13.97
C ILE A 121 -12.49 -3.85 13.29
N TRP A 122 -13.49 -3.28 13.96
CA TRP A 122 -14.83 -3.18 13.42
C TRP A 122 -14.94 -2.21 12.23
N GLY A 123 -14.24 -1.08 12.30
CA GLY A 123 -14.20 -0.14 11.20
C GLY A 123 -13.65 -0.75 9.91
N ILE A 124 -12.57 -1.54 10.00
CA ILE A 124 -12.00 -2.22 8.84
C ILE A 124 -12.95 -3.29 8.30
N ARG A 125 -13.62 -4.05 9.18
CA ARG A 125 -14.63 -5.03 8.76
C ARG A 125 -15.78 -4.37 8.02
N LEU A 126 -16.34 -3.30 8.58
CA LEU A 126 -17.42 -2.54 7.93
C LEU A 126 -16.97 -2.00 6.56
N PHE A 127 -15.78 -1.40 6.49
CA PHE A 127 -15.19 -0.95 5.23
C PHE A 127 -15.13 -2.10 4.20
N SER A 128 -14.60 -3.26 4.61
CA SER A 128 -14.43 -4.41 3.71
C SER A 128 -15.77 -4.99 3.24
N ILE A 129 -16.81 -4.98 4.10
CA ILE A 129 -18.17 -5.37 3.73
C ILE A 129 -18.73 -4.40 2.68
N LEU A 130 -18.66 -3.10 2.93
CA LEU A 130 -19.12 -2.08 1.98
C LEU A 130 -18.36 -2.17 0.67
N PHE A 131 -17.03 -2.33 0.73
CA PHE A 131 -16.22 -2.52 -0.47
C PHE A 131 -16.70 -3.75 -1.26
N SER A 132 -16.90 -4.88 -0.59
CA SER A 132 -17.37 -6.13 -1.21
C SER A 132 -18.68 -5.96 -1.94
N LEU A 133 -19.62 -5.21 -1.35
CA LEU A 133 -20.92 -4.91 -1.98
C LEU A 133 -20.77 -4.10 -3.27
N PHE A 134 -19.93 -3.07 -3.28
CA PHE A 134 -19.71 -2.23 -4.47
C PHE A 134 -19.02 -2.98 -5.60
N VAL A 135 -18.07 -3.86 -5.30
CA VAL A 135 -17.33 -4.61 -6.33
C VAL A 135 -17.93 -5.99 -6.62
N MET A 136 -19.04 -6.35 -5.96
CA MET A 136 -19.72 -7.65 -6.06
C MET A 136 -18.77 -8.85 -5.90
N ARG A 137 -17.80 -8.70 -4.99
CA ARG A 137 -16.79 -9.71 -4.70
C ARG A 137 -16.39 -9.65 -3.23
N LYS A 138 -16.24 -10.80 -2.58
CA LYS A 138 -15.77 -10.84 -1.19
C LYS A 138 -14.36 -10.30 -1.07
N ILE A 139 -14.20 -9.25 -0.25
CA ILE A 139 -12.93 -8.63 0.14
C ILE A 139 -12.83 -8.73 1.66
N THR A 140 -11.75 -9.30 2.16
CA THR A 140 -11.56 -9.52 3.60
C THR A 140 -10.85 -8.35 4.27
N ASP A 141 -9.95 -7.65 3.56
CA ASP A 141 -9.22 -6.48 4.07
C ASP A 141 -8.97 -5.42 2.99
N GLY A 142 -9.93 -4.55 2.77
CA GLY A 142 -9.81 -3.43 1.80
C GLY A 142 -8.85 -2.32 2.22
N THR A 143 -8.38 -2.31 3.48
CA THR A 143 -7.65 -1.16 4.06
C THR A 143 -6.16 -1.37 4.25
N ASN A 144 -5.64 -2.55 3.96
CA ASN A 144 -4.21 -2.80 4.12
C ASN A 144 -3.42 -2.22 2.94
N GLY A 145 -2.36 -1.46 3.22
CA GLY A 145 -1.47 -0.89 2.19
C GLY A 145 -0.37 -1.84 1.71
N PHE A 146 -0.23 -3.03 2.28
CA PHE A 146 0.75 -4.01 1.83
C PHE A 146 0.18 -4.79 0.64
N ARG A 147 0.69 -4.49 -0.56
CA ARG A 147 0.14 -4.93 -1.85
C ARG A 147 1.23 -5.20 -2.85
N ALA A 148 0.96 -6.11 -3.79
CA ALA A 148 1.82 -6.32 -4.95
C ALA A 148 0.98 -6.35 -6.23
N PHE A 149 1.53 -5.89 -7.36
CA PHE A 149 0.83 -5.90 -8.64
C PHE A 149 1.81 -5.85 -9.83
N ARG A 150 1.34 -6.34 -10.97
CA ARG A 150 2.11 -6.29 -12.22
C ARG A 150 2.11 -4.89 -12.82
N SER A 151 3.19 -4.55 -13.49
CA SER A 151 3.31 -3.30 -14.26
C SER A 151 2.27 -3.19 -15.38
N SER A 152 1.71 -4.28 -15.84
CA SER A 152 0.63 -4.30 -16.85
C SER A 152 -0.60 -3.50 -16.42
N LEU A 153 -0.93 -3.48 -15.10
CA LEU A 153 -1.99 -2.64 -14.58
C LEU A 153 -1.69 -1.15 -14.80
N LEU A 154 -0.44 -0.76 -14.61
CA LEU A 154 0.00 0.63 -14.73
C LEU A 154 0.08 1.12 -16.17
N LYS A 155 0.20 0.17 -17.11
CA LYS A 155 0.23 0.40 -18.56
C LYS A 155 -1.16 0.38 -19.20
N ASP A 156 -2.20 -0.02 -18.45
CA ASP A 156 -3.58 -0.04 -18.94
C ASP A 156 -4.10 1.41 -19.04
N PRO A 157 -4.50 1.89 -20.24
CA PRO A 157 -4.97 3.27 -20.44
C PRO A 157 -6.25 3.60 -19.67
N ARG A 158 -6.95 2.59 -19.15
CA ARG A 158 -8.14 2.75 -18.32
C ARG A 158 -7.80 3.05 -16.85
N ILE A 159 -6.53 2.90 -16.45
CA ILE A 159 -6.03 3.18 -15.10
C ILE A 159 -5.16 4.43 -15.14
N ASN A 160 -5.66 5.52 -14.58
CA ASN A 160 -4.91 6.77 -14.47
C ASN A 160 -4.62 7.08 -13.00
N LEU A 161 -3.36 6.90 -12.58
CA LEU A 161 -2.93 7.22 -11.22
C LEU A 161 -2.65 8.72 -11.01
N TRP A 162 -2.52 9.50 -12.08
CA TRP A 162 -2.09 10.91 -12.04
C TRP A 162 -3.27 11.90 -11.95
N GLN A 163 -4.40 11.45 -11.40
CA GLN A 163 -5.54 12.31 -11.09
C GLN A 163 -5.30 13.05 -9.77
N ASP A 164 -5.63 14.34 -9.70
CA ASP A 164 -5.39 15.21 -8.52
C ASP A 164 -6.02 14.68 -7.23
N TRP A 165 -7.20 14.08 -7.33
CA TRP A 165 -7.91 13.53 -6.17
C TRP A 165 -7.27 12.26 -5.58
N LEU A 166 -6.21 11.72 -6.22
CA LEU A 166 -5.45 10.54 -5.80
C LEU A 166 -4.13 10.87 -5.09
N GLU A 167 -3.81 12.11 -4.80
CA GLU A 167 -2.54 12.52 -4.16
C GLU A 167 -2.33 11.96 -2.75
N GLY A 168 -3.41 11.64 -2.06
CA GLY A 168 -3.39 11.09 -0.71
C GLY A 168 -3.67 9.60 -0.64
N TYR A 169 -4.39 9.21 0.40
CA TYR A 169 -4.81 7.84 0.67
C TYR A 169 -5.71 7.18 -0.41
N PRO A 170 -6.46 7.92 -1.25
CA PRO A 170 -7.33 7.30 -2.25
C PRO A 170 -6.61 6.43 -3.29
N LEU A 171 -5.35 6.73 -3.61
CA LEU A 171 -4.63 6.06 -4.71
C LEU A 171 -4.59 4.54 -4.56
N GLU A 172 -4.29 4.06 -3.37
CA GLU A 172 -4.17 2.62 -3.12
C GLU A 172 -5.51 1.89 -3.29
N THR A 173 -6.60 2.50 -2.78
CA THR A 173 -7.94 1.93 -2.94
C THR A 173 -8.43 2.03 -4.38
N TYR A 174 -8.14 3.14 -5.08
CA TYR A 174 -8.43 3.31 -6.49
C TYR A 174 -7.81 2.18 -7.33
N LEU A 175 -6.51 1.92 -7.17
CA LEU A 175 -5.83 0.87 -7.94
C LEU A 175 -6.44 -0.51 -7.67
N PHE A 176 -6.81 -0.79 -6.42
CA PHE A 176 -7.45 -2.04 -6.04
C PHE A 176 -8.84 -2.22 -6.68
N VAL A 177 -9.69 -1.19 -6.63
CA VAL A 177 -11.02 -1.21 -7.25
C VAL A 177 -10.91 -1.36 -8.77
N GLN A 178 -10.00 -0.63 -9.40
CA GLN A 178 -9.78 -0.71 -10.85
C GLN A 178 -9.29 -2.10 -11.25
N ALA A 179 -8.37 -2.69 -10.52
CA ALA A 179 -7.91 -4.05 -10.80
C ALA A 179 -9.09 -5.06 -10.80
N ILE A 180 -10.00 -4.96 -9.83
CA ILE A 180 -11.18 -5.83 -9.78
C ILE A 180 -12.13 -5.56 -10.96
N ARG A 181 -12.49 -4.29 -11.19
CA ARG A 181 -13.47 -3.92 -12.23
C ARG A 181 -13.03 -4.22 -13.65
N LEU A 182 -11.75 -4.12 -13.89
CA LEU A 182 -11.17 -4.38 -15.21
C LEU A 182 -10.89 -5.87 -15.46
N GLY A 183 -11.24 -6.75 -14.49
CA GLY A 183 -11.15 -8.19 -14.63
C GLY A 183 -9.75 -8.76 -14.45
N TYR A 184 -8.83 -8.02 -13.83
CA TYR A 184 -7.52 -8.56 -13.45
C TYR A 184 -7.67 -9.66 -12.39
N ARG A 185 -6.75 -10.61 -12.38
CA ARG A 185 -6.72 -11.69 -11.39
C ARG A 185 -6.24 -11.13 -10.05
N VAL A 186 -7.19 -10.84 -9.19
CA VAL A 186 -6.94 -10.31 -7.86
C VAL A 186 -7.01 -11.43 -6.83
N LEU A 187 -6.04 -11.54 -5.93
CA LEU A 187 -6.07 -12.46 -4.79
C LEU A 187 -5.77 -11.72 -3.49
N GLU A 188 -6.26 -12.25 -2.39
CA GLU A 188 -5.85 -11.85 -1.05
C GLU A 188 -4.93 -12.91 -0.44
N VAL A 189 -3.88 -12.47 0.25
CA VAL A 189 -2.95 -13.36 0.97
C VAL A 189 -2.85 -12.95 2.44
N PRO A 190 -2.64 -13.90 3.36
CA PRO A 190 -2.54 -13.60 4.77
C PRO A 190 -1.26 -12.81 5.08
N VAL A 191 -1.42 -11.70 5.81
CA VAL A 191 -0.30 -10.90 6.31
C VAL A 191 -0.56 -10.45 7.76
N THR A 192 0.52 -10.14 8.48
CA THR A 192 0.44 -9.68 9.86
C THR A 192 0.74 -8.18 9.96
N LYS A 193 0.15 -7.53 10.97
CA LYS A 193 0.38 -6.11 11.23
C LYS A 193 0.51 -5.84 12.72
N THR A 194 1.68 -5.36 13.12
CA THR A 194 1.98 -5.01 14.51
C THR A 194 1.76 -3.52 14.72
N TYR A 195 0.86 -3.17 15.62
CA TYR A 195 0.64 -1.79 16.01
C TYR A 195 1.43 -1.45 17.27
N PRO A 196 1.88 -0.18 17.44
CA PRO A 196 2.55 0.22 18.67
C PRO A 196 1.64 -0.01 19.88
N ALA A 197 2.20 -0.56 20.96
CA ALA A 197 1.48 -0.72 22.22
C ALA A 197 1.09 0.63 22.86
N SER A 198 1.90 1.66 22.60
CA SER A 198 1.62 3.04 23.04
C SER A 198 0.59 3.72 22.14
N LYS A 199 -0.40 4.38 22.73
CA LYS A 199 -1.39 5.18 21.96
C LYS A 199 -0.81 6.46 21.35
N LYS A 200 0.40 6.90 21.74
CA LYS A 200 1.07 8.06 21.16
C LYS A 200 1.55 7.73 19.74
N ASN A 201 1.21 8.59 18.77
CA ASN A 201 1.58 8.47 17.36
C ASN A 201 1.09 7.19 16.67
N TYR A 202 -0.06 6.65 17.10
CA TYR A 202 -0.65 5.43 16.58
C TYR A 202 -1.03 5.53 15.09
N SER A 203 -1.51 6.68 14.64
CA SER A 203 -1.90 6.91 13.25
C SER A 203 -1.86 8.40 12.93
N LYS A 204 -1.32 8.74 11.75
CA LYS A 204 -1.36 10.10 11.20
C LYS A 204 -2.70 10.42 10.50
N MET A 205 -3.61 9.41 10.40
CA MET A 205 -4.93 9.58 9.78
C MET A 205 -5.88 10.35 10.71
N ARG A 206 -6.55 11.35 10.15
CA ARG A 206 -7.62 12.09 10.82
C ARG A 206 -8.90 11.27 10.80
N PRO A 207 -9.55 11.03 11.94
CA PRO A 207 -10.83 10.33 12.00
C PRO A 207 -11.87 10.98 11.08
N LEU A 208 -12.76 10.19 10.49
CA LEU A 208 -13.83 10.55 9.56
C LEU A 208 -13.35 11.09 8.20
N LEU A 209 -12.54 12.15 8.15
CA LEU A 209 -12.13 12.79 6.91
C LEU A 209 -11.23 11.87 6.05
N ASP A 210 -10.20 11.30 6.67
CA ASP A 210 -9.28 10.41 5.94
C ASP A 210 -9.93 9.05 5.68
N TRP A 211 -10.89 8.64 6.50
CA TRP A 211 -11.71 7.45 6.25
C TRP A 211 -12.56 7.61 4.99
N TRP A 212 -13.23 8.77 4.83
CA TRP A 212 -13.97 9.07 3.62
C TRP A 212 -13.03 9.14 2.41
N ASN A 213 -11.91 9.83 2.53
CA ASN A 213 -10.91 9.91 1.47
C ASN A 213 -10.40 8.53 1.05
N TYR A 214 -10.22 7.62 2.00
CA TYR A 214 -9.80 6.25 1.72
C TYR A 214 -10.92 5.43 1.05
N PHE A 215 -12.19 5.65 1.41
CA PHE A 215 -13.33 4.90 0.92
C PHE A 215 -13.88 5.42 -0.42
N LYS A 216 -13.86 6.71 -0.68
CA LYS A 216 -14.49 7.34 -1.86
C LYS A 216 -14.11 6.72 -3.22
N PRO A 217 -12.92 6.15 -3.46
CA PRO A 217 -12.65 5.46 -4.72
C PRO A 217 -13.59 4.29 -4.98
N VAL A 218 -14.05 3.61 -3.93
CA VAL A 218 -14.93 2.44 -4.07
C VAL A 218 -16.23 2.81 -4.78
N PRO A 219 -17.10 3.71 -4.27
CA PRO A 219 -18.31 4.11 -4.98
C PRO A 219 -18.01 4.89 -6.26
N TYR A 220 -17.01 5.78 -6.28
CA TYR A 220 -16.72 6.62 -7.44
C TYR A 220 -16.37 5.80 -8.68
N VAL A 221 -15.49 4.83 -8.53
CA VAL A 221 -15.07 3.95 -9.62
C VAL A 221 -16.16 2.92 -9.93
N SER A 222 -16.78 2.31 -8.89
CA SER A 222 -17.81 1.29 -9.09
C SER A 222 -19.06 1.81 -9.80
N LEU A 223 -19.46 3.06 -9.55
CA LEU A 223 -20.62 3.70 -10.17
C LEU A 223 -20.25 4.49 -11.45
N GLY A 224 -19.00 4.50 -11.87
CA GLY A 224 -18.54 5.22 -13.06
C GLY A 224 -18.52 6.75 -12.92
N ILE A 225 -18.53 7.29 -11.69
CA ILE A 225 -18.47 8.74 -11.40
C ILE A 225 -17.06 9.28 -11.73
N ARG A 226 -16.02 8.48 -11.50
CA ARG A 226 -14.63 8.75 -11.86
C ARG A 226 -14.03 7.52 -12.54
N LYS A 227 -13.14 7.77 -13.51
CA LYS A 227 -12.41 6.73 -14.23
C LYS A 227 -11.04 6.55 -13.62
#